data_3764fc715ba128a04262f31567231be2
#
_entry.id   3764fc715ba128a04262f31567231be2
#
_cell.length_a   1.000
_cell.length_b   1.000
_cell.length_c   1.000
_cell.angle_alpha   90.00
_cell.angle_beta   90.00
_cell.angle_gamma   90.00
#
_symmetry.space_group_name_H-M   'P 1'
#
loop_
_entity.id
_entity.type
_entity.pdbx_description
1 polymer ?
#
loop_
_entity_poly.entity_id
_entity_poly.type
_entity_poly.pdbx_seq_one_letter_code
_entity_poly.pdbx_strand_id
1 'polypeptide(L)'
;MVLPRRQLLTRLMSLPLLGALGTLASKTTALPDVKPRQSTTLIAYFTRSGNTRVVAEQLARKLNANMFVIAPATPYPADYEANVEQARRERDAGYQPPLKQRVPGFSGYERVFIGFPIWGMTAPPVIRSFLAQHDLTDKTLVPFITHGKYGLGDSVTVLKQLAPRATILDAYSQECDQERDTMNQVNSWLSRLSADSNQHELTHAKS
;
A
#
# COMPACT_ATOMS: atom_id res chain seq x y z
N MET A 1 -33.84 32.25 -40.12
CA MET A 1 -35.09 33.04 -40.03
C MET A 1 -35.13 33.56 -38.58
N VAL A 2 -34.49 34.72 -38.37
CA VAL A 2 -35.09 36.03 -37.98
C VAL A 2 -35.53 36.09 -36.50
N LEU A 3 -34.77 36.90 -35.80
CA LEU A 3 -34.99 37.67 -34.53
C LEU A 3 -36.37 38.40 -34.56
N PRO A 4 -36.88 39.15 -33.52
CA PRO A 4 -36.12 40.02 -32.64
C PRO A 4 -36.67 40.27 -31.19
N ARG A 5 -35.77 40.86 -30.40
CA ARG A 5 -35.89 41.97 -29.42
C ARG A 5 -37.28 42.41 -28.91
N ARG A 6 -37.33 42.71 -27.60
CA ARG A 6 -37.77 44.01 -27.08
C ARG A 6 -37.29 44.27 -25.65
N GLN A 7 -36.58 45.41 -25.52
CA GLN A 7 -36.25 46.11 -24.30
C GLN A 7 -37.51 46.86 -23.78
N LEU A 8 -37.62 47.00 -22.47
CA LEU A 8 -38.40 48.04 -21.86
C LEU A 8 -37.69 48.63 -20.65
N LEU A 9 -37.22 49.83 -20.83
CA LEU A 9 -36.75 50.77 -19.84
C LEU A 9 -37.93 51.26 -19.00
N THR A 10 -37.78 51.32 -17.67
CA THR A 10 -38.53 52.22 -16.84
C THR A 10 -37.62 52.86 -15.80
N ARG A 11 -37.38 54.14 -15.95
CA ARG A 11 -36.75 55.02 -14.95
C ARG A 11 -37.83 55.40 -13.91
N LEU A 12 -37.44 55.39 -12.63
CA LEU A 12 -38.06 56.31 -11.64
C LEU A 12 -37.05 56.63 -10.51
N MET A 13 -36.71 57.79 -10.46
CA MET A 13 -36.39 58.85 -9.52
C MET A 13 -36.05 58.50 -8.08
N SER A 14 -34.95 59.11 -7.74
CA SER A 14 -34.27 59.47 -6.51
C SER A 14 -35.12 59.95 -5.31
N LEU A 15 -34.73 59.52 -4.11
CA LEU A 15 -34.75 60.35 -2.89
C LEU A 15 -33.62 59.92 -1.95
N PRO A 16 -32.82 60.77 -1.36
CA PRO A 16 -31.79 60.42 -0.41
C PRO A 16 -32.37 60.38 1.01
N LEU A 17 -32.27 59.22 1.67
CA LEU A 17 -32.51 59.14 3.11
C LEU A 17 -31.16 59.00 3.80
N LEU A 18 -30.70 60.08 4.44
CA LEU A 18 -29.60 60.05 5.38
C LEU A 18 -30.01 59.21 6.59
N GLY A 19 -29.44 58.00 6.67
CA GLY A 19 -29.51 57.19 7.85
C GLY A 19 -28.10 56.81 8.27
N ALA A 20 -27.59 57.39 9.34
CA ALA A 20 -26.33 57.01 9.96
C ALA A 20 -26.48 55.60 10.56
N LEU A 21 -26.00 54.58 9.83
CA LEU A 21 -25.78 53.24 10.41
C LEU A 21 -24.34 53.14 10.83
N GLY A 22 -24.13 53.10 12.15
CA GLY A 22 -22.85 52.74 12.74
C GLY A 22 -22.40 51.37 12.26
N THR A 23 -21.27 51.33 11.58
CA THR A 23 -20.59 50.06 11.23
C THR A 23 -20.09 49.39 12.50
N LEU A 24 -20.84 48.44 13.02
CA LEU A 24 -20.32 47.44 13.94
C LEU A 24 -19.32 46.57 13.14
N ALA A 25 -18.05 46.94 13.22
CA ALA A 25 -16.97 46.11 12.71
C ALA A 25 -16.93 44.83 13.57
N SER A 26 -17.62 43.78 13.08
CA SER A 26 -17.45 42.42 13.61
C SER A 26 -16.00 42.00 13.40
N LYS A 27 -15.20 42.01 14.46
CA LYS A 27 -13.89 41.38 14.47
C LYS A 27 -14.11 39.87 14.25
N THR A 28 -14.10 39.46 13.00
CA THR A 28 -13.99 38.03 12.66
C THR A 28 -12.61 37.60 13.14
N THR A 29 -12.56 36.99 14.31
CA THR A 29 -11.36 36.29 14.79
C THR A 29 -11.17 35.12 13.85
N ALA A 30 -10.26 35.24 12.88
CA ALA A 30 -9.84 34.14 12.04
C ALA A 30 -9.31 33.04 12.97
N LEU A 31 -9.95 31.89 12.93
CA LEU A 31 -9.41 30.68 13.58
C LEU A 31 -7.99 30.45 13.02
N PRO A 32 -7.02 30.12 13.88
CA PRO A 32 -5.68 29.83 13.40
C PRO A 32 -5.77 28.72 12.35
N ASP A 33 -5.13 28.97 11.21
CA ASP A 33 -5.02 28.00 10.11
C ASP A 33 -4.17 26.83 10.63
N VAL A 34 -4.84 25.84 11.24
CA VAL A 34 -4.20 24.61 11.72
C VAL A 34 -3.88 23.79 10.48
N LYS A 35 -2.69 24.01 9.90
CA LYS A 35 -2.14 23.11 8.90
C LYS A 35 -2.25 21.67 9.44
N PRO A 36 -2.83 20.74 8.66
CA PRO A 36 -2.88 19.35 9.06
C PRO A 36 -1.47 18.89 9.45
N ARG A 37 -1.29 18.47 10.69
CA ARG A 37 -0.01 17.99 11.18
C ARG A 37 0.35 16.77 10.32
N GLN A 38 1.38 16.87 9.50
CA GLN A 38 1.86 15.74 8.73
C GLN A 38 2.20 14.60 9.70
N SER A 39 1.65 13.41 9.46
CA SER A 39 1.92 12.27 10.32
C SER A 39 3.42 11.95 10.32
N THR A 40 4.03 11.83 11.49
CA THR A 40 5.42 11.34 11.64
C THR A 40 5.52 9.82 11.56
N THR A 41 4.38 9.15 11.28
CA THR A 41 4.28 7.70 11.11
C THR A 41 4.09 7.35 9.64
N LEU A 42 4.90 6.42 9.17
CA LEU A 42 4.84 5.84 7.82
C LEU A 42 4.45 4.37 7.90
N ILE A 43 3.55 3.93 7.02
CA ILE A 43 3.26 2.53 6.75
C ILE A 43 3.86 2.19 5.39
N ALA A 44 5.09 1.67 5.36
CA ALA A 44 5.76 1.21 4.15
C ALA A 44 5.56 -0.30 3.99
N TYR A 45 5.07 -0.76 2.82
CA TYR A 45 4.81 -2.17 2.65
C TYR A 45 5.05 -2.65 1.22
N PHE A 46 5.44 -3.91 1.13
CA PHE A 46 5.44 -4.71 -0.09
C PHE A 46 4.37 -5.79 0.00
N THR A 47 3.71 -6.09 -1.10
CA THR A 47 2.72 -7.18 -1.18
C THR A 47 2.72 -7.79 -2.57
N ARG A 48 2.52 -9.11 -2.67
CA ARG A 48 2.31 -9.82 -3.93
C ARG A 48 0.82 -10.11 -4.16
N SER A 49 0.19 -10.77 -3.21
CA SER A 49 -1.21 -11.23 -3.31
C SER A 49 -2.24 -10.28 -2.71
N GLY A 50 -1.81 -9.18 -2.07
CA GLY A 50 -2.69 -8.23 -1.40
C GLY A 50 -2.81 -8.43 0.11
N ASN A 51 -2.42 -9.55 0.68
CA ASN A 51 -2.57 -9.84 2.10
C ASN A 51 -1.89 -8.80 3.00
N THR A 52 -0.63 -8.46 2.72
CA THR A 52 0.10 -7.41 3.48
C THR A 52 -0.55 -6.04 3.33
N ARG A 53 -1.15 -5.74 2.17
CA ARG A 53 -1.87 -4.48 1.93
C ARG A 53 -3.07 -4.32 2.87
N VAL A 54 -3.84 -5.39 3.09
CA VAL A 54 -5.00 -5.35 4.00
C VAL A 54 -4.58 -4.92 5.41
N VAL A 55 -3.47 -5.49 5.92
CA VAL A 55 -2.92 -5.11 7.22
C VAL A 55 -2.42 -3.66 7.20
N ALA A 56 -1.70 -3.26 6.15
CA ALA A 56 -1.18 -1.89 5.98
C ALA A 56 -2.30 -0.84 6.00
N GLU A 57 -3.39 -1.07 5.26
CA GLU A 57 -4.55 -0.18 5.21
C GLU A 57 -5.25 -0.06 6.57
N GLN A 58 -5.35 -1.16 7.32
CA GLN A 58 -5.91 -1.15 8.67
C GLN A 58 -5.06 -0.31 9.62
N LEU A 59 -3.73 -0.50 9.59
CA LEU A 59 -2.80 0.29 10.39
C LEU A 59 -2.88 1.78 10.03
N ALA A 60 -2.87 2.10 8.74
CA ALA A 60 -2.94 3.48 8.26
C ALA A 60 -4.20 4.21 8.75
N ARG A 61 -5.37 3.55 8.67
CA ARG A 61 -6.64 4.11 9.19
C ARG A 61 -6.60 4.32 10.70
N LYS A 62 -6.08 3.34 11.46
CA LYS A 62 -6.06 3.40 12.93
C LYS A 62 -5.08 4.43 13.47
N LEU A 63 -3.96 4.64 12.79
CA LEU A 63 -2.87 5.51 13.22
C LEU A 63 -2.89 6.89 12.52
N ASN A 64 -3.84 7.12 11.60
CA ASN A 64 -3.85 8.28 10.72
C ASN A 64 -2.46 8.51 10.08
N ALA A 65 -1.87 7.44 9.55
CA ALA A 65 -0.51 7.41 9.06
C ALA A 65 -0.43 7.46 7.53
N ASN A 66 0.68 7.98 7.01
CA ASN A 66 0.95 7.97 5.58
C ASN A 66 1.28 6.55 5.11
N MET A 67 0.86 6.22 3.89
CA MET A 67 1.14 4.92 3.27
C MET A 67 2.14 5.05 2.12
N PHE A 68 2.99 4.03 1.97
CA PHE A 68 3.92 3.91 0.86
C PHE A 68 4.02 2.47 0.38
N VAL A 69 3.81 2.25 -0.92
CA VAL A 69 3.99 0.92 -1.53
C VAL A 69 5.45 0.76 -1.94
N ILE A 70 6.12 -0.19 -1.32
CA ILE A 70 7.47 -0.60 -1.72
C ILE A 70 7.33 -1.46 -2.98
N ALA A 71 7.98 -1.07 -4.07
CA ALA A 71 7.96 -1.82 -5.31
C ALA A 71 9.36 -1.82 -5.95
N PRO A 72 9.79 -2.94 -6.54
CA PRO A 72 11.00 -2.94 -7.36
C PRO A 72 10.76 -2.17 -8.68
N ALA A 73 11.80 -1.64 -9.27
CA ALA A 73 11.73 -0.92 -10.55
C ALA A 73 11.23 -1.83 -11.68
N THR A 74 11.67 -3.08 -11.69
CA THR A 74 11.14 -4.13 -12.55
C THR A 74 10.23 -5.04 -11.71
N PRO A 75 8.93 -5.12 -12.01
CA PRO A 75 8.02 -5.96 -11.25
C PRO A 75 8.46 -7.43 -11.27
N TYR A 76 8.22 -8.12 -10.17
CA TYR A 76 8.37 -9.58 -10.12
C TYR A 76 7.37 -10.27 -11.06
N PRO A 77 7.69 -11.47 -11.57
CA PRO A 77 6.78 -12.23 -12.42
C PRO A 77 5.41 -12.44 -11.79
N ALA A 78 4.36 -12.37 -12.61
CA ALA A 78 3.00 -12.70 -12.17
C ALA A 78 2.85 -14.20 -11.91
N ASP A 79 3.53 -15.03 -12.71
CA ASP A 79 3.59 -16.48 -12.50
C ASP A 79 4.25 -16.80 -11.15
N TYR A 80 3.63 -17.72 -10.40
CA TYR A 80 4.07 -18.04 -9.05
C TYR A 80 5.46 -18.68 -9.03
N GLU A 81 5.68 -19.71 -9.86
CA GLU A 81 6.95 -20.46 -9.83
C GLU A 81 8.11 -19.60 -10.37
N ALA A 82 7.88 -18.82 -11.42
CA ALA A 82 8.87 -17.88 -11.93
C ALA A 82 9.24 -16.81 -10.88
N ASN A 83 8.26 -16.35 -10.10
CA ASN A 83 8.49 -15.41 -9.00
C ASN A 83 9.33 -16.04 -7.88
N VAL A 84 8.98 -17.27 -7.47
CA VAL A 84 9.72 -18.01 -6.43
C VAL A 84 11.17 -18.21 -6.85
N GLU A 85 11.40 -18.62 -8.11
CA GLU A 85 12.74 -18.87 -8.63
C GLU A 85 13.57 -17.57 -8.72
N GLN A 86 12.98 -16.47 -9.18
CA GLN A 86 13.66 -15.17 -9.19
C GLN A 86 14.02 -14.72 -7.76
N ALA A 87 13.06 -14.78 -6.84
CA ALA A 87 13.28 -14.38 -5.45
C ALA A 87 14.37 -15.23 -4.78
N ARG A 88 14.43 -16.53 -5.11
CA ARG A 88 15.47 -17.44 -4.63
C ARG A 88 16.86 -17.01 -5.15
N ARG A 89 16.99 -16.80 -6.46
CA ARG A 89 18.26 -16.35 -7.06
C ARG A 89 18.73 -15.03 -6.48
N GLU A 90 17.84 -14.06 -6.35
CA GLU A 90 18.16 -12.73 -5.79
C GLU A 90 18.61 -12.84 -4.32
N ARG A 91 17.89 -13.64 -3.53
CA ARG A 91 18.26 -13.89 -2.12
C ARG A 91 19.64 -14.55 -2.00
N ASP A 92 19.87 -15.62 -2.75
CA ASP A 92 21.10 -16.43 -2.68
C ASP A 92 22.32 -15.62 -3.17
N ALA A 93 22.10 -14.71 -4.11
CA ALA A 93 23.13 -13.77 -4.59
C ALA A 93 23.27 -12.50 -3.70
N GLY A 94 22.44 -12.32 -2.67
CA GLY A 94 22.40 -11.08 -1.89
C GLY A 94 21.98 -9.86 -2.72
N TYR A 95 21.31 -10.07 -3.85
CA TYR A 95 20.91 -9.01 -4.76
C TYR A 95 19.82 -8.14 -4.15
N GLN A 96 19.98 -6.83 -4.32
CA GLN A 96 19.04 -5.81 -3.87
C GLN A 96 18.44 -5.12 -5.10
N PRO A 97 17.23 -5.53 -5.57
CA PRO A 97 16.63 -4.96 -6.76
C PRO A 97 16.41 -3.45 -6.58
N PRO A 98 16.68 -2.62 -7.61
CA PRO A 98 16.38 -1.20 -7.56
C PRO A 98 14.93 -0.94 -7.21
N LEU A 99 14.64 0.03 -6.35
CA LEU A 99 13.29 0.46 -6.05
C LEU A 99 12.72 1.31 -7.18
N LYS A 100 11.43 1.18 -7.45
CA LYS A 100 10.70 2.04 -8.39
C LYS A 100 10.77 3.51 -7.97
N GLN A 101 10.72 3.77 -6.67
CA GLN A 101 10.84 5.10 -6.08
C GLN A 101 11.26 5.02 -4.61
N ARG A 102 11.79 6.11 -4.09
CA ARG A 102 12.05 6.28 -2.65
C ARG A 102 10.89 7.02 -1.99
N VAL A 103 10.77 6.89 -0.67
CA VAL A 103 9.79 7.64 0.11
C VAL A 103 10.15 9.12 0.10
N PRO A 104 9.27 10.00 -0.41
CA PRO A 104 9.49 11.44 -0.33
C PRO A 104 9.52 11.90 1.13
N GLY A 105 10.47 12.78 1.47
CA GLY A 105 10.57 13.35 2.82
C GLY A 105 10.77 12.32 3.94
N PHE A 106 11.47 11.21 3.66
CA PHE A 106 11.66 10.10 4.61
C PHE A 106 12.24 10.53 5.95
N SER A 107 13.10 11.56 5.96
CA SER A 107 13.71 12.09 7.18
C SER A 107 12.68 12.60 8.21
N GLY A 108 11.52 13.05 7.75
CA GLY A 108 10.45 13.56 8.63
C GLY A 108 9.66 12.47 9.38
N TYR A 109 9.86 11.19 9.06
CA TYR A 109 9.21 10.10 9.78
C TYR A 109 10.07 9.65 10.95
N GLU A 110 9.43 9.50 12.12
CA GLU A 110 10.04 8.99 13.34
C GLU A 110 9.76 7.50 13.53
N ARG A 111 8.57 7.06 13.11
CA ARG A 111 8.12 5.67 13.19
C ARG A 111 7.78 5.13 11.83
N VAL A 112 8.38 3.99 11.49
CA VAL A 112 8.16 3.30 10.22
C VAL A 112 7.63 1.90 10.50
N PHE A 113 6.36 1.66 10.16
CA PHE A 113 5.82 0.32 10.04
C PHE A 113 6.30 -0.27 8.72
N ILE A 114 6.95 -1.43 8.75
CA ILE A 114 7.44 -2.11 7.56
C ILE A 114 6.73 -3.44 7.37
N GLY A 115 5.97 -3.55 6.28
CA GLY A 115 5.14 -4.71 5.98
C GLY A 115 5.60 -5.50 4.76
N PHE A 116 5.62 -6.84 4.88
CA PHE A 116 5.98 -7.71 3.75
C PHE A 116 5.54 -9.15 3.98
N PRO A 117 5.34 -9.92 2.87
CA PRO A 117 5.17 -11.36 2.97
C PRO A 117 6.51 -12.07 3.17
N ILE A 118 6.50 -13.18 3.88
CA ILE A 118 7.68 -14.08 3.93
C ILE A 118 7.93 -14.73 2.57
N TRP A 119 9.17 -14.61 2.08
CA TRP A 119 9.63 -15.30 0.88
C TRP A 119 10.85 -16.16 1.18
N GLY A 120 10.68 -17.49 1.06
CA GLY A 120 11.77 -18.43 1.33
C GLY A 120 12.34 -18.30 2.75
N MET A 121 11.48 -18.17 3.76
CA MET A 121 11.80 -18.07 5.19
C MET A 121 12.51 -16.76 5.60
N THR A 122 12.45 -15.70 4.77
CA THR A 122 13.15 -14.45 5.03
C THR A 122 12.41 -13.25 4.46
N ALA A 123 12.90 -12.03 4.75
CA ALA A 123 12.44 -10.80 4.13
C ALA A 123 12.76 -10.80 2.61
N PRO A 124 11.79 -10.43 1.74
CA PRO A 124 12.01 -10.35 0.30
C PRO A 124 13.19 -9.43 -0.08
N PRO A 125 13.91 -9.69 -1.19
CA PRO A 125 15.03 -8.87 -1.62
C PRO A 125 14.70 -7.37 -1.75
N VAL A 126 13.49 -7.03 -2.22
CA VAL A 126 13.03 -5.64 -2.33
C VAL A 126 12.93 -4.91 -0.97
N ILE A 127 12.67 -5.64 0.12
CA ILE A 127 12.69 -5.09 1.48
C ILE A 127 14.11 -4.77 1.90
N ARG A 128 15.08 -5.62 1.57
CA ARG A 128 16.51 -5.33 1.80
C ARG A 128 16.94 -4.07 1.06
N SER A 129 16.48 -3.88 -0.17
CA SER A 129 16.68 -2.64 -0.94
C SER A 129 16.10 -1.41 -0.24
N PHE A 130 14.90 -1.53 0.30
CA PHE A 130 14.25 -0.43 1.02
C PHE A 130 15.06 -0.01 2.24
N LEU A 131 15.50 -0.96 3.05
CA LEU A 131 16.29 -0.70 4.25
C LEU A 131 17.66 -0.07 3.92
N ALA A 132 18.30 -0.54 2.84
CA ALA A 132 19.59 -0.01 2.41
C ALA A 132 19.51 1.42 1.81
N GLN A 133 18.34 1.79 1.26
CA GLN A 133 18.18 3.07 0.55
C GLN A 133 17.56 4.19 1.41
N HIS A 134 17.15 3.90 2.65
CA HIS A 134 16.56 4.87 3.56
C HIS A 134 17.35 4.93 4.88
N ASP A 135 17.64 6.12 5.36
CA ASP A 135 18.32 6.29 6.64
C ASP A 135 17.34 6.03 7.80
N LEU A 136 17.51 4.90 8.45
CA LEU A 136 16.72 4.43 9.58
C LEU A 136 17.33 4.79 10.94
N THR A 137 18.39 5.60 10.98
CA THR A 137 19.04 6.03 12.22
C THR A 137 18.02 6.73 13.12
N ASP A 138 18.01 6.34 14.40
CA ASP A 138 17.14 6.86 15.46
C ASP A 138 15.64 6.72 15.22
N LYS A 139 15.24 5.96 14.18
CA LYS A 139 13.83 5.68 13.91
C LYS A 139 13.34 4.41 14.62
N THR A 140 12.07 4.41 14.98
CA THR A 140 11.39 3.22 15.45
C THR A 140 10.85 2.42 14.28
N LEU A 141 11.33 1.19 14.08
CA LEU A 141 10.88 0.27 13.03
C LEU A 141 9.95 -0.77 13.63
N VAL A 142 8.75 -0.90 13.09
CA VAL A 142 7.70 -1.81 13.57
C VAL A 142 7.35 -2.78 12.44
N PRO A 143 7.86 -4.02 12.47
CA PRO A 143 7.55 -4.99 11.43
C PRO A 143 6.12 -5.54 11.52
N PHE A 144 5.46 -5.71 10.38
CA PHE A 144 4.24 -6.52 10.27
C PHE A 144 4.37 -7.46 9.07
N ILE A 145 4.28 -8.74 9.35
CA ILE A 145 4.74 -9.78 8.43
C ILE A 145 3.61 -10.76 8.17
N THR A 146 3.30 -10.95 6.89
CA THR A 146 2.32 -11.95 6.46
C THR A 146 3.03 -13.21 5.99
N HIS A 147 2.47 -14.37 6.26
CA HIS A 147 3.07 -15.64 5.88
C HIS A 147 1.99 -16.71 5.63
N GLY A 148 2.33 -17.73 4.87
CA GLY A 148 1.67 -19.02 4.95
C GLY A 148 2.08 -19.69 6.28
N LYS A 149 1.92 -20.95 6.49
CA LYS A 149 2.14 -21.66 7.77
C LYS A 149 3.56 -21.61 8.36
N TYR A 150 4.48 -20.82 7.81
CA TYR A 150 5.92 -20.91 8.13
C TYR A 150 6.43 -19.87 9.15
N GLY A 151 5.58 -19.00 9.67
CA GLY A 151 5.96 -17.94 10.63
C GLY A 151 6.88 -16.88 10.05
N LEU A 152 7.70 -16.25 10.91
CA LEU A 152 8.53 -15.08 10.56
C LEU A 152 9.87 -15.44 9.89
N GLY A 153 10.29 -16.70 9.93
CA GLY A 153 11.62 -17.09 9.49
C GLY A 153 12.74 -16.29 10.19
N ASP A 154 13.76 -15.91 9.45
CA ASP A 154 14.87 -15.06 9.94
C ASP A 154 14.63 -13.55 9.72
N SER A 155 13.43 -13.15 9.28
CA SER A 155 13.15 -11.77 8.85
C SER A 155 13.53 -10.72 9.86
N VAL A 156 13.22 -10.92 11.15
CA VAL A 156 13.56 -9.96 12.21
C VAL A 156 15.07 -9.81 12.37
N THR A 157 15.81 -10.91 12.25
CA THR A 157 17.28 -10.90 12.24
C THR A 157 17.83 -10.07 11.08
N VAL A 158 17.28 -10.27 9.89
CA VAL A 158 17.65 -9.50 8.70
C VAL A 158 17.36 -8.00 8.88
N LEU A 159 16.22 -7.63 9.46
CA LEU A 159 15.90 -6.24 9.76
C LEU A 159 16.94 -5.63 10.72
N LYS A 160 17.32 -6.34 11.80
CA LYS A 160 18.33 -5.89 12.77
C LYS A 160 19.70 -5.70 12.13
N GLN A 161 20.08 -6.58 11.21
CA GLN A 161 21.36 -6.49 10.50
C GLN A 161 21.42 -5.29 9.54
N LEU A 162 20.31 -5.00 8.84
CA LEU A 162 20.25 -3.94 7.83
C LEU A 162 19.87 -2.57 8.39
N ALA A 163 19.28 -2.52 9.58
CA ALA A 163 18.95 -1.28 10.27
C ALA A 163 19.49 -1.27 11.71
N PRO A 164 20.83 -1.39 11.91
CA PRO A 164 21.44 -1.57 13.23
C PRO A 164 21.30 -0.36 14.15
N ARG A 165 20.98 0.82 13.60
CA ARG A 165 20.77 2.06 14.36
C ARG A 165 19.30 2.41 14.59
N ALA A 166 18.37 1.54 14.13
CA ALA A 166 16.95 1.69 14.40
C ALA A 166 16.56 0.94 15.68
N THR A 167 15.56 1.46 16.39
CA THR A 167 14.88 0.70 17.43
C THR A 167 13.83 -0.19 16.80
N ILE A 168 14.04 -1.51 16.80
CA ILE A 168 13.11 -2.47 16.18
C ILE A 168 12.21 -3.06 17.28
N LEU A 169 10.90 -2.83 17.14
CA LEU A 169 9.89 -3.38 18.04
C LEU A 169 9.50 -4.81 17.62
N ASP A 170 8.74 -5.48 18.50
CA ASP A 170 8.22 -6.81 18.21
C ASP A 170 7.37 -6.83 16.95
N ALA A 171 7.56 -7.86 16.14
CA ALA A 171 6.88 -8.01 14.87
C ALA A 171 5.44 -8.52 15.06
N TYR A 172 4.48 -7.85 14.43
CA TYR A 172 3.17 -8.44 14.21
C TYR A 172 3.27 -9.53 13.13
N SER A 173 2.66 -10.67 13.40
CA SER A 173 2.66 -11.84 12.51
C SER A 173 1.23 -12.23 12.14
N GLN A 174 0.95 -12.35 10.84
CA GLN A 174 -0.37 -12.75 10.35
C GLN A 174 -0.23 -13.93 9.39
N GLU A 175 -0.84 -15.05 9.76
CA GLU A 175 -1.04 -16.16 8.83
C GLU A 175 -2.13 -15.79 7.81
N CYS A 176 -1.86 -16.06 6.54
CA CYS A 176 -2.75 -15.77 5.41
C CYS A 176 -2.83 -16.99 4.50
N ASP A 177 -3.81 -16.98 3.59
CA ASP A 177 -3.97 -18.02 2.58
C ASP A 177 -2.70 -18.22 1.76
N GLN A 178 -2.41 -19.48 1.46
CA GLN A 178 -1.26 -19.87 0.68
C GLN A 178 -1.64 -19.95 -0.80
N GLU A 179 -0.99 -19.15 -1.62
CA GLU A 179 -1.20 -19.14 -3.07
C GLU A 179 -0.92 -20.52 -3.69
N ARG A 180 0.15 -21.20 -3.28
CA ARG A 180 0.48 -22.54 -3.78
C ARG A 180 -0.62 -23.56 -3.48
N ASP A 181 -1.16 -23.58 -2.28
CA ASP A 181 -2.25 -24.50 -1.91
C ASP A 181 -3.50 -24.22 -2.74
N THR A 182 -3.84 -22.96 -2.95
CA THR A 182 -4.95 -22.55 -3.83
C THR A 182 -4.73 -23.02 -5.26
N MET A 183 -3.52 -22.82 -5.82
CA MET A 183 -3.18 -23.29 -7.17
C MET A 183 -3.29 -24.80 -7.29
N ASN A 184 -2.78 -25.57 -6.33
CA ASN A 184 -2.86 -27.03 -6.32
C ASN A 184 -4.30 -27.52 -6.27
N GLN A 185 -5.15 -26.87 -5.46
CA GLN A 185 -6.57 -27.22 -5.37
C GLN A 185 -7.31 -26.94 -6.68
N VAL A 186 -7.06 -25.77 -7.29
CA VAL A 186 -7.66 -25.40 -8.59
C VAL A 186 -7.20 -26.34 -9.69
N ASN A 187 -5.91 -26.65 -9.79
CA ASN A 187 -5.39 -27.57 -10.78
C ASN A 187 -5.96 -28.99 -10.61
N SER A 188 -6.08 -29.47 -9.39
CA SER A 188 -6.70 -30.77 -9.10
C SER A 188 -8.17 -30.80 -9.48
N TRP A 189 -8.91 -29.73 -9.25
CA TRP A 189 -10.31 -29.57 -9.66
C TRP A 189 -10.45 -29.57 -11.18
N LEU A 190 -9.65 -28.78 -11.90
CA LEU A 190 -9.63 -28.73 -13.37
C LEU A 190 -9.31 -30.09 -13.99
N SER A 191 -8.35 -30.82 -13.41
CA SER A 191 -7.99 -32.18 -13.89
C SER A 191 -9.17 -33.16 -13.76
N ARG A 192 -9.96 -33.07 -12.68
CA ARG A 192 -11.19 -33.89 -12.53
C ARG A 192 -12.23 -33.54 -13.57
N LEU A 193 -12.50 -32.25 -13.80
CA LEU A 193 -13.44 -31.80 -14.83
C LEU A 193 -13.07 -32.31 -16.22
N SER A 194 -11.78 -32.29 -16.56
CA SER A 194 -11.29 -32.79 -17.86
C SER A 194 -11.47 -34.30 -18.01
N ALA A 195 -11.28 -35.05 -16.92
CA ALA A 195 -11.50 -36.51 -16.92
C ALA A 195 -12.97 -36.87 -17.11
N ASP A 196 -13.87 -36.16 -16.43
CA ASP A 196 -15.32 -36.38 -16.53
C ASP A 196 -15.85 -36.05 -17.94
N SER A 197 -15.34 -34.98 -18.56
CA SER A 197 -15.68 -34.59 -19.95
C SER A 197 -15.28 -35.67 -20.95
N ASN A 198 -14.09 -36.25 -20.82
CA ASN A 198 -13.61 -37.32 -21.70
C ASN A 198 -14.42 -38.63 -21.55
N GLN A 199 -14.88 -38.93 -20.34
CA GLN A 199 -15.74 -40.10 -20.10
C GLN A 199 -17.13 -39.93 -20.75
N HIS A 200 -17.70 -38.72 -20.70
CA HIS A 200 -18.98 -38.41 -21.33
C HIS A 200 -18.91 -38.54 -22.86
N GLU A 201 -17.85 -38.07 -23.51
CA GLU A 201 -17.64 -38.20 -24.96
C GLU A 201 -17.52 -39.66 -25.39
N LEU A 202 -16.81 -40.50 -24.61
CA LEU A 202 -16.61 -41.90 -24.91
C LEU A 202 -17.90 -42.74 -24.76
N THR A 203 -18.83 -42.33 -23.88
CA THR A 203 -20.14 -42.98 -23.72
C THR A 203 -21.10 -42.64 -24.81
N HIS A 204 -21.09 -41.41 -25.33
CA HIS A 204 -21.89 -40.96 -26.46
C HIS A 204 -21.41 -41.48 -27.83
N ALA A 205 -20.13 -41.78 -27.97
CA ALA A 205 -19.59 -42.35 -29.22
C ALA A 205 -19.87 -43.84 -29.40
N LYS A 206 -20.38 -44.54 -28.38
CA LYS A 206 -20.73 -45.97 -28.38
C LYS A 206 -22.23 -46.28 -28.45
N SER A 207 -23.09 -45.25 -28.55
CA SER A 207 -24.53 -45.34 -28.75
C SER A 207 -24.89 -45.10 -30.20
#